data_471a58fbbbc364696cef24f8b0f37843
#
_entry.id   471a58fbbbc364696cef24f8b0f37843
#
_cell.length_a   1.000
_cell.length_b   1.000
_cell.length_c   1.000
_cell.angle_alpha   90.00
_cell.angle_beta   90.00
_cell.angle_gamma   90.00
#
_symmetry.space_group_name_H-M   'P 1'
#
loop_
_entity.id
_entity.type
_entity.pdbx_description
1 polymer ?
#
loop_
_entity_poly.entity_id
_entity_poly.type
_entity_poly.pdbx_seq_one_letter_code
_entity_poly.pdbx_strand_id
1 'polypeptide(L)'
;MKTQIMYIEFKGDGINGPACVGRMAFSKSYGSVYYQGRRHQVLNGGYKTNYFDSETLEEVWISGCEKKGGDRLHPGVIAIDEDVREEYWTEIRKMPEEKNRKKIRCPGKYGGE
;
A
#
# COMPACT_ATOMS: atom_id res chain seq x y z
N MET A 1 8.88 12.48 12.22
CA MET A 1 8.80 11.15 11.58
C MET A 1 9.00 11.28 10.09
N LYS A 2 9.58 10.26 9.51
CA LYS A 2 9.76 10.19 8.07
C LYS A 2 8.45 9.78 7.42
N THR A 3 8.06 10.45 6.33
CA THR A 3 6.86 10.08 5.58
C THR A 3 7.23 9.63 4.20
N GLN A 4 6.38 8.76 3.64
CA GLN A 4 6.63 8.18 2.32
C GLN A 4 5.33 7.68 1.74
N ILE A 5 5.20 7.73 0.41
CA ILE A 5 4.05 7.14 -0.27
C ILE A 5 4.28 5.65 -0.35
N MET A 6 3.34 4.87 0.17
CA MET A 6 3.47 3.42 0.27
C MET A 6 2.20 2.74 -0.24
N TYR A 7 2.33 1.45 -0.51
CA TYR A 7 1.23 0.56 -0.86
C TYR A 7 0.81 -0.22 0.38
N ILE A 8 -0.49 -0.33 0.62
CA ILE A 8 -1.02 -1.13 1.73
C ILE A 8 -2.13 -2.03 1.21
N GLU A 9 -2.11 -3.28 1.63
CA GLU A 9 -3.15 -4.24 1.29
C GLU A 9 -3.72 -4.80 2.58
N PHE A 10 -5.05 -4.66 2.74
CA PHE A 10 -5.74 -5.14 3.93
C PHE A 10 -6.15 -6.59 3.69
N LYS A 11 -5.56 -7.49 4.46
CA LYS A 11 -5.79 -8.93 4.24
C LYS A 11 -7.09 -9.42 4.90
N GLY A 12 -7.42 -8.88 6.07
CA GLY A 12 -8.59 -9.33 6.77
C GLY A 12 -8.56 -10.82 6.97
N ASP A 13 -9.62 -11.49 6.55
CA ASP A 13 -9.72 -12.94 6.66
C ASP A 13 -9.26 -13.66 5.40
N GLY A 14 -8.83 -12.93 4.39
CA GLY A 14 -8.49 -13.53 3.10
C GLY A 14 -7.08 -13.22 2.67
N ILE A 15 -6.74 -13.72 1.50
CA ILE A 15 -5.42 -13.48 0.92
C ILE A 15 -5.45 -12.30 -0.05
N ASN A 16 -6.62 -11.72 -0.28
CA ASN A 16 -6.79 -10.69 -1.29
C ASN A 16 -7.86 -9.71 -0.82
N GLY A 17 -7.46 -8.67 -0.14
CA GLY A 17 -8.38 -7.65 0.36
C GLY A 17 -8.22 -6.32 -0.35
N PRO A 18 -8.90 -5.29 0.14
CA PRO A 18 -8.76 -3.96 -0.43
C PRO A 18 -7.31 -3.48 -0.37
N ALA A 19 -6.92 -2.67 -1.34
CA ALA A 19 -5.57 -2.14 -1.40
C ALA A 19 -5.59 -0.68 -1.82
N CYS A 20 -4.63 0.08 -1.31
CA CYS A 20 -4.52 1.48 -1.70
C CYS A 20 -3.08 1.97 -1.59
N VAL A 21 -2.86 3.14 -2.20
CA VAL A 21 -1.59 3.85 -2.13
C VAL A 21 -1.85 5.13 -1.34
N GLY A 22 -1.05 5.39 -0.32
CA GLY A 22 -1.22 6.57 0.50
C GLY A 22 0.07 6.98 1.19
N ARG A 23 0.01 8.11 1.87
CA ARG A 23 1.17 8.63 2.59
C ARG A 23 1.19 8.06 4.00
N MET A 24 2.32 7.50 4.39
CA MET A 24 2.47 6.88 5.71
C MET A 24 3.66 7.50 6.43
N ALA A 25 3.57 7.56 7.76
CA ALA A 25 4.66 8.04 8.60
C ALA A 25 5.28 6.85 9.33
N PHE A 26 6.60 6.85 9.43
CA PHE A 26 7.34 5.75 10.00
C PHE A 26 8.05 6.18 11.27
N SER A 27 8.03 5.34 12.30
CA SER A 27 8.89 5.54 13.46
C SER A 27 10.35 5.30 13.06
N LYS A 28 11.30 5.71 13.92
CA LYS A 28 12.72 5.61 13.61
C LYS A 28 13.15 4.19 13.23
N SER A 29 12.62 3.21 13.94
CA SER A 29 13.01 1.82 13.73
C SER A 29 12.14 1.10 12.72
N TYR A 30 11.17 1.81 12.13
CA TYR A 30 10.16 1.20 11.26
C TYR A 30 9.29 0.16 11.98
N GLY A 31 9.33 0.15 13.31
CA GLY A 31 8.48 -0.74 14.09
C GLY A 31 7.02 -0.31 14.12
N SER A 32 6.76 0.95 13.83
CA SER A 32 5.40 1.48 13.74
C SER A 32 5.24 2.27 12.46
N VAL A 33 4.07 2.13 11.84
CA VAL A 33 3.70 2.86 10.63
C VAL A 33 2.31 3.45 10.88
N TYR A 34 2.16 4.73 10.56
CA TYR A 34 0.90 5.45 10.77
C TYR A 34 0.26 5.76 9.42
N TYR A 35 -0.97 5.31 9.26
CA TYR A 35 -1.73 5.53 8.02
C TYR A 35 -3.15 5.89 8.38
N GLN A 36 -3.60 7.06 7.92
CA GLN A 36 -4.96 7.58 8.16
C GLN A 36 -5.34 7.53 9.64
N GLY A 37 -4.41 7.97 10.49
CA GLY A 37 -4.66 8.04 11.92
C GLY A 37 -4.59 6.72 12.66
N ARG A 38 -4.25 5.65 11.98
CA ARG A 38 -4.17 4.33 12.60
C ARG A 38 -2.72 3.87 12.68
N ARG A 39 -2.36 3.34 13.83
CA ARG A 39 -1.01 2.83 14.07
C ARG A 39 -0.95 1.35 13.70
N HIS A 40 0.04 1.00 12.89
CA HIS A 40 0.31 -0.39 12.54
C HIS A 40 1.67 -0.77 13.10
N GLN A 41 1.75 -1.94 13.72
CA GLN A 41 3.00 -2.43 14.31
C GLN A 41 3.57 -3.55 13.46
N VAL A 42 4.89 -3.67 13.46
CA VAL A 42 5.57 -4.70 12.69
C VAL A 42 5.15 -6.08 13.19
N LEU A 43 4.89 -6.98 12.26
CA LEU A 43 4.49 -8.35 12.55
C LEU A 43 5.60 -9.28 12.07
N ASN A 44 6.28 -9.91 12.99
CA ASN A 44 7.35 -10.84 12.66
C ASN A 44 6.78 -12.23 12.47
N GLY A 45 7.16 -12.88 11.38
CA GLY A 45 6.70 -14.23 11.11
C GLY A 45 5.31 -14.32 10.49
N GLY A 46 4.73 -13.18 10.09
CA GLY A 46 3.44 -13.19 9.43
C GLY A 46 3.53 -13.75 8.03
N TYR A 47 2.50 -14.48 7.61
CA TYR A 47 2.44 -15.05 6.27
C TYR A 47 1.69 -14.09 5.36
N LYS A 48 2.41 -13.53 4.39
CA LYS A 48 1.86 -12.56 3.43
C LYS A 48 1.38 -11.26 4.08
N THR A 49 1.80 -11.02 5.32
CA THR A 49 1.53 -9.78 6.04
C THR A 49 2.79 -9.41 6.79
N ASN A 50 2.97 -8.10 7.02
CA ASN A 50 4.17 -7.63 7.71
C ASN A 50 3.89 -6.58 8.77
N TYR A 51 2.63 -6.20 8.93
CA TYR A 51 2.19 -5.26 9.97
C TYR A 51 0.80 -5.65 10.42
N PHE A 52 0.39 -5.16 11.58
CA PHE A 52 -0.98 -5.34 12.06
C PHE A 52 -1.45 -4.04 12.73
N ASP A 53 -2.75 -3.78 12.59
CA ASP A 53 -3.39 -2.62 13.22
C ASP A 53 -3.37 -2.85 14.73
N SER A 54 -2.82 -1.89 15.48
CA SER A 54 -2.65 -2.07 16.92
C SER A 54 -3.96 -2.07 17.69
N GLU A 55 -5.05 -1.58 17.08
CA GLU A 55 -6.36 -1.58 17.73
C GLU A 55 -7.22 -2.77 17.35
N THR A 56 -7.30 -3.06 16.06
CA THR A 56 -8.17 -4.12 15.56
C THR A 56 -7.47 -5.45 15.41
N LEU A 57 -6.14 -5.45 15.41
CA LEU A 57 -5.28 -6.61 15.17
C LEU A 57 -5.39 -7.14 13.74
N GLU A 58 -6.03 -6.39 12.86
CA GLU A 58 -6.11 -6.76 11.46
C GLU A 58 -4.73 -6.71 10.83
N GLU A 59 -4.35 -7.78 10.12
CA GLU A 59 -3.05 -7.86 9.47
C GLU A 59 -3.08 -7.22 8.10
N VAL A 60 -1.98 -6.58 7.75
CA VAL A 60 -1.85 -5.87 6.48
C VAL A 60 -0.48 -6.13 5.88
N TRP A 61 -0.37 -5.89 4.59
CA TRP A 61 0.92 -5.87 3.89
C TRP A 61 1.21 -4.42 3.48
N ILE A 62 2.37 -3.91 3.89
CA ILE A 62 2.79 -2.56 3.55
C ILE A 62 4.15 -2.65 2.87
N SER A 63 4.28 -2.02 1.70
CA SER A 63 5.53 -2.04 0.95
C SER A 63 5.67 -0.75 0.15
N GLY A 64 6.87 -0.51 -0.35
CA GLY A 64 7.09 0.60 -1.27
C GLY A 64 6.36 0.36 -2.58
N CYS A 65 5.97 1.44 -3.24
CA CYS A 65 5.26 1.34 -4.51
C CYS A 65 6.21 0.93 -5.63
N GLU A 66 5.77 0.03 -6.48
CA GLU A 66 6.57 -0.37 -7.64
C GLU A 66 6.41 0.65 -8.76
N LYS A 67 7.50 0.87 -9.48
CA LYS A 67 7.51 1.87 -10.54
C LYS A 67 6.57 1.51 -11.69
N LYS A 68 6.33 0.24 -11.90
CA LYS A 68 5.47 -0.24 -12.99
C LYS A 68 4.10 -0.67 -12.52
N GLY A 69 3.79 -0.48 -11.23
CA GLY A 69 2.45 -0.72 -10.72
C GLY A 69 2.13 -2.16 -10.39
N GLY A 70 3.13 -3.03 -10.29
CA GLY A 70 2.88 -4.44 -9.99
C GLY A 70 2.88 -4.75 -8.50
N ASP A 71 2.19 -3.93 -7.71
CA ASP A 71 2.23 -4.03 -6.26
C ASP A 71 1.45 -5.23 -5.70
N ARG A 72 0.37 -5.61 -6.36
CA ARG A 72 -0.48 -6.69 -5.87
C ARG A 72 0.00 -8.04 -6.38
N LEU A 73 -0.01 -9.01 -5.47
CA LEU A 73 0.31 -10.39 -5.84
C LEU A 73 -0.84 -11.01 -6.65
N HIS A 74 -2.07 -10.74 -6.24
CA HIS A 74 -3.27 -11.25 -6.89
C HIS A 74 -3.99 -10.12 -7.64
N PRO A 75 -4.77 -10.45 -8.69
CA PRO A 75 -5.47 -9.41 -9.44
C PRO A 75 -6.42 -8.62 -8.57
N GLY A 76 -6.59 -7.35 -8.88
CA GLY A 76 -7.52 -6.51 -8.14
C GLY A 76 -7.30 -5.05 -8.46
N VAL A 77 -8.03 -4.21 -7.74
CA VAL A 77 -7.99 -2.77 -7.92
C VAL A 77 -7.23 -2.15 -6.77
N ILE A 78 -6.36 -1.19 -7.08
CA ILE A 78 -5.64 -0.41 -6.08
C ILE A 78 -6.16 1.02 -6.15
N ALA A 79 -6.70 1.52 -5.03
CA ALA A 79 -7.14 2.90 -4.96
C ALA A 79 -5.95 3.80 -4.62
N ILE A 80 -5.96 5.02 -5.15
CA ILE A 80 -4.89 5.98 -4.88
C ILE A 80 -5.50 7.13 -4.09
N ASP A 81 -5.01 7.34 -2.86
CA ASP A 81 -5.53 8.38 -2.00
C ASP A 81 -5.38 9.75 -2.65
N GLU A 82 -6.35 10.61 -2.42
CA GLU A 82 -6.40 11.90 -3.10
C GLU A 82 -5.18 12.76 -2.80
N ASP A 83 -4.69 12.75 -1.57
CA ASP A 83 -3.59 13.61 -1.16
C ASP A 83 -2.25 13.24 -1.77
N VAL A 84 -2.11 12.02 -2.32
CA VAL A 84 -0.86 11.58 -2.94
C VAL A 84 -1.01 11.31 -4.44
N ARG A 85 -2.20 11.52 -4.98
CA ARG A 85 -2.50 11.07 -6.35
C ARG A 85 -1.58 11.68 -7.40
N GLU A 86 -1.42 12.99 -7.37
CA GLU A 86 -0.54 13.64 -8.35
C GLU A 86 0.90 13.21 -8.18
N GLU A 87 1.40 13.20 -6.94
CA GLU A 87 2.78 12.83 -6.65
C GLU A 87 3.05 11.38 -7.06
N TYR A 88 2.09 10.49 -6.79
CA TYR A 88 2.25 9.08 -7.16
C TYR A 88 2.43 8.94 -8.68
N TRP A 89 1.56 9.58 -9.46
CA TRP A 89 1.64 9.43 -10.91
C TRP A 89 2.83 10.13 -11.53
N THR A 90 3.20 11.30 -11.02
CA THR A 90 4.29 12.06 -11.61
C THR A 90 5.67 11.61 -11.13
N GLU A 91 5.81 11.28 -9.84
CA GLU A 91 7.11 10.99 -9.26
C GLU A 91 7.44 9.49 -9.20
N ILE A 92 6.43 8.66 -8.93
CA ILE A 92 6.67 7.23 -8.79
C ILE A 92 6.47 6.50 -10.11
N ARG A 93 5.32 6.70 -10.74
CA ARG A 93 5.00 6.02 -11.99
C ARG A 93 5.54 6.71 -13.22
N LYS A 94 5.93 7.98 -13.10
CA LYS A 94 6.44 8.78 -14.21
C LYS A 94 5.44 8.87 -15.36
N MET A 95 4.17 8.99 -15.00
CA MET A 95 3.06 9.08 -15.96
C MET A 95 2.20 10.30 -15.61
N PRO A 96 2.73 11.52 -15.83
CA PRO A 96 1.99 12.72 -15.42
C PRO A 96 0.64 12.90 -16.11
N GLU A 97 0.46 12.28 -17.27
CA GLU A 97 -0.83 12.32 -17.97
C GLU A 97 -1.93 11.60 -17.18
N GLU A 98 -1.54 10.74 -16.22
CA GLU A 98 -2.50 9.99 -15.40
C GLU A 98 -2.76 10.62 -14.04
N LYS A 99 -2.27 11.83 -13.80
CA LYS A 99 -2.22 12.41 -12.45
C LYS A 99 -3.56 12.50 -11.72
N ASN A 100 -4.67 12.46 -12.44
CA ASN A 100 -6.00 12.52 -11.84
C ASN A 100 -6.65 11.14 -11.70
N ARG A 101 -5.95 10.10 -12.07
CA ARG A 101 -6.50 8.75 -12.05
C ARG A 101 -6.59 8.22 -10.62
N LYS A 102 -7.78 7.78 -10.24
CA LYS A 102 -8.11 7.43 -8.84
C LYS A 102 -7.80 5.99 -8.48
N LYS A 103 -7.71 5.12 -9.46
CA LYS A 103 -7.50 3.68 -9.21
C LYS A 103 -6.71 3.06 -10.34
N ILE A 104 -6.11 1.92 -10.01
CA ILE A 104 -5.38 1.11 -10.97
C ILE A 104 -5.94 -0.30 -10.91
N ARG A 105 -6.17 -0.90 -12.07
CA ARG A 105 -6.47 -2.32 -12.13
C ARG A 105 -5.16 -3.08 -12.29
N CYS A 106 -4.83 -3.89 -11.30
CA CYS A 106 -3.59 -4.63 -11.28
C CYS A 106 -3.86 -6.08 -11.68
N PRO A 107 -3.14 -6.62 -12.69
CA PRO A 107 -3.36 -8.02 -13.10
C PRO A 107 -2.79 -9.03 -12.11
N GLY A 108 -2.02 -8.56 -11.12
CA GLY A 108 -1.35 -9.46 -10.21
C GLY A 108 0.05 -9.79 -10.71
N LYS A 109 0.90 -10.22 -9.77
CA LYS A 109 2.30 -10.47 -10.06
C LYS A 109 2.51 -11.63 -11.03
N TYR A 110 1.63 -12.62 -10.95
CA TYR A 110 1.71 -13.79 -11.80
C TYR A 110 0.55 -13.88 -12.78
N GLY A 111 -0.29 -12.84 -12.86
CA GLY A 111 -1.47 -12.83 -13.70
C GLY A 111 -1.14 -12.31 -15.06
N GLY A 112 -0.66 -12.65 -15.85
CA GLY A 112 -0.57 -12.21 -16.99
C GLY A 112 -0.45 -11.46 -17.91
N GLU A 113 -0.43 -11.35 -18.79
CA GLU A 113 -0.22 -10.91 -19.61
C GLU A 113 -0.63 -10.62 -20.29
#